data_547fa2c8a445e1c1dc8c20b74ddf5759
#
_entry.id   547fa2c8a445e1c1dc8c20b74ddf5759
#
_cell.length_a   1.000
_cell.length_b   1.000
_cell.length_c   1.000
_cell.angle_alpha   90.00
_cell.angle_beta   90.00
_cell.angle_gamma   90.00
#
_symmetry.space_group_name_H-M   'P 1'
#
loop_
_entity.id
_entity.type
_entity.pdbx_description
1 polymer ?
#
loop_
_entity_poly.entity_id
_entity_poly.type
_entity_poly.pdbx_seq_one_letter_code
_entity_poly.pdbx_strand_id
1 'polypeptide(L)'
;EPSRIRCKVWRDGEPVELHIDDIVVGDAVILEAGDKVPVDGILLDGDVKLDQAALNGESKEAHKLIAPPDFTWGDGTIDFLDEHKLFRGSVVVEGQGIMQAVKIGDSSIYGQLTQELKDDERDSPLKLKLKGLAHHISQFGYAGGVLIALAVMLHKAYLYGDFGAYFANTPLLLSDLVQAVILGIIII
;
A
#
# COMPACT_ATOMS: atom_id res chain seq x y z
N GLU A 1 -8.94 -10.80 -0.60
CA GLU A 1 -9.01 -12.23 -1.00
C GLU A 1 -7.77 -12.51 -1.84
N PRO A 2 -7.02 -13.59 -1.54
CA PRO A 2 -5.92 -14.00 -2.40
C PRO A 2 -6.49 -14.30 -3.78
N SER A 3 -5.86 -13.76 -4.83
CA SER A 3 -6.33 -13.95 -6.20
C SER A 3 -6.29 -15.45 -6.52
N ARG A 4 -7.43 -16.04 -6.86
CA ARG A 4 -7.54 -17.45 -7.25
C ARG A 4 -7.05 -17.69 -8.70
N ILE A 5 -6.13 -16.87 -9.19
CA ILE A 5 -5.60 -17.00 -10.55
C ILE A 5 -4.64 -18.17 -10.56
N ARG A 6 -4.96 -19.17 -11.37
CA ARG A 6 -4.13 -20.33 -11.63
C ARG A 6 -3.50 -20.24 -13.01
N CYS A 7 -2.37 -20.86 -13.17
CA CYS A 7 -1.66 -20.98 -14.44
C CYS A 7 -1.09 -22.39 -14.59
N LYS A 8 -0.85 -22.81 -15.83
CA LYS A 8 -0.22 -24.09 -16.14
C LYS A 8 1.29 -23.88 -16.26
N VAL A 9 2.05 -24.66 -15.53
CA VAL A 9 3.52 -24.63 -15.55
C VAL A 9 4.05 -26.02 -15.89
N TRP A 10 5.06 -26.07 -16.74
CA TRP A 10 5.71 -27.33 -17.11
C TRP A 10 6.78 -27.67 -16.08
N ARG A 11 6.54 -28.69 -15.26
CA ARG A 11 7.49 -29.19 -14.26
C ARG A 11 7.62 -30.72 -14.36
N ASP A 12 8.82 -31.20 -14.20
CA ASP A 12 9.11 -32.64 -14.20
C ASP A 12 8.57 -33.43 -15.42
N GLY A 13 8.45 -32.74 -16.57
CA GLY A 13 7.97 -33.35 -17.81
C GLY A 13 6.45 -33.39 -17.98
N GLU A 14 5.69 -32.79 -17.06
CA GLU A 14 4.23 -32.72 -17.11
C GLU A 14 3.70 -31.30 -16.84
N PRO A 15 2.56 -30.92 -17.43
CA PRO A 15 1.89 -29.66 -17.11
C PRO A 15 1.19 -29.74 -15.74
N VAL A 16 1.57 -28.88 -14.81
CA VAL A 16 1.00 -28.78 -13.45
C VAL A 16 0.27 -27.46 -13.31
N GLU A 17 -0.92 -27.48 -12.74
CA GLU A 17 -1.67 -26.28 -12.46
C GLU A 17 -1.27 -25.71 -11.08
N LEU A 18 -0.73 -24.50 -11.06
CA LEU A 18 -0.23 -23.82 -9.88
C LEU A 18 -0.99 -22.50 -9.63
N HIS A 19 -0.95 -22.05 -8.39
CA HIS A 19 -1.33 -20.68 -8.07
C HIS A 19 -0.24 -19.71 -8.54
N ILE A 20 -0.61 -18.52 -9.01
CA ILE A 20 0.33 -17.50 -9.50
C ILE A 20 1.43 -17.16 -8.47
N ASP A 21 1.11 -17.24 -7.17
CA ASP A 21 2.06 -16.95 -6.10
C ASP A 21 3.08 -18.07 -5.86
N ASP A 22 2.85 -19.27 -6.44
CA ASP A 22 3.72 -20.45 -6.34
C ASP A 22 4.71 -20.54 -7.50
N ILE A 23 4.66 -19.61 -8.46
CA ILE A 23 5.59 -19.54 -9.57
C ILE A 23 6.95 -19.07 -9.06
N VAL A 24 8.02 -19.74 -9.50
CA VAL A 24 9.40 -19.35 -9.21
C VAL A 24 10.13 -18.92 -10.47
N VAL A 25 11.21 -18.16 -10.31
CA VAL A 25 12.08 -17.77 -11.43
C VAL A 25 12.65 -19.02 -12.09
N GLY A 26 12.55 -19.08 -13.41
CA GLY A 26 12.96 -20.23 -14.23
C GLY A 26 11.84 -21.21 -14.59
N ASP A 27 10.65 -21.06 -13.98
CA ASP A 27 9.49 -21.89 -14.37
C ASP A 27 9.10 -21.67 -15.84
N ALA A 28 8.71 -22.74 -16.51
CA ALA A 28 8.18 -22.73 -17.87
C ALA A 28 6.64 -22.63 -17.80
N VAL A 29 6.09 -21.46 -18.03
CA VAL A 29 4.65 -21.20 -17.98
C VAL A 29 4.03 -21.39 -19.35
N ILE A 30 2.96 -22.16 -19.42
CA ILE A 30 2.19 -22.41 -20.65
C ILE A 30 1.16 -21.28 -20.79
N LEU A 31 1.14 -20.65 -21.97
CA LEU A 31 0.21 -19.59 -22.31
C LEU A 31 -0.67 -20.02 -23.47
N GLU A 32 -1.98 -19.81 -23.33
CA GLU A 32 -3.00 -20.05 -24.35
C GLU A 32 -3.82 -18.79 -24.58
N ALA A 33 -4.48 -18.66 -25.74
CA ALA A 33 -5.34 -17.51 -26.02
C ALA A 33 -6.43 -17.37 -24.94
N GLY A 34 -6.56 -16.16 -24.39
CA GLY A 34 -7.44 -15.83 -23.26
C GLY A 34 -6.74 -15.81 -21.90
N ASP A 35 -5.54 -16.36 -21.80
CA ASP A 35 -4.79 -16.35 -20.56
C ASP A 35 -4.22 -14.96 -20.23
N LYS A 36 -4.09 -14.70 -18.93
CA LYS A 36 -3.35 -13.56 -18.42
C LYS A 36 -1.93 -13.97 -18.11
N VAL A 37 -0.96 -13.22 -18.62
CA VAL A 37 0.46 -13.44 -18.30
C VAL A 37 0.66 -13.25 -16.79
N PRO A 38 1.10 -14.33 -16.07
CA PRO A 38 1.11 -14.30 -14.60
C PRO A 38 2.33 -13.60 -14.00
N VAL A 39 3.45 -13.59 -14.73
CA VAL A 39 4.75 -13.07 -14.29
C VAL A 39 5.48 -12.42 -15.46
N ASP A 40 6.53 -11.65 -15.21
CA ASP A 40 7.38 -11.16 -16.30
C ASP A 40 8.35 -12.25 -16.77
N GLY A 41 8.51 -12.37 -18.09
CA GLY A 41 9.36 -13.41 -18.65
C GLY A 41 9.61 -13.27 -20.14
N ILE A 42 10.26 -14.26 -20.70
CA ILE A 42 10.64 -14.35 -22.11
C ILE A 42 9.97 -15.55 -22.78
N LEU A 43 9.65 -15.43 -24.06
CA LEU A 43 9.08 -16.52 -24.84
C LEU A 43 10.17 -17.52 -25.19
N LEU A 44 9.99 -18.78 -24.81
CA LEU A 44 10.89 -19.88 -25.13
C LEU A 44 10.47 -20.63 -26.40
N ASP A 45 9.17 -20.78 -26.58
CA ASP A 45 8.59 -21.53 -27.69
C ASP A 45 7.20 -21.00 -28.03
N GLY A 46 6.77 -21.15 -29.28
CA GLY A 46 5.47 -20.73 -29.77
C GLY A 46 5.45 -19.33 -30.35
N ASP A 47 4.25 -18.81 -30.50
CA ASP A 47 3.94 -17.50 -31.06
C ASP A 47 2.71 -16.94 -30.35
N VAL A 48 2.80 -15.76 -29.80
CA VAL A 48 1.72 -15.13 -29.05
C VAL A 48 1.57 -13.65 -29.39
N LYS A 49 0.33 -13.20 -29.50
CA LYS A 49 -0.03 -11.79 -29.54
C LYS A 49 -0.63 -11.37 -28.21
N LEU A 50 -0.13 -10.31 -27.65
CA LEU A 50 -0.53 -9.81 -26.33
C LEU A 50 -1.25 -8.47 -26.44
N ASP A 51 -2.35 -8.33 -25.73
CA ASP A 51 -2.91 -7.02 -25.38
C ASP A 51 -2.20 -6.52 -24.12
N GLN A 52 -1.55 -5.37 -24.24
CA GLN A 52 -0.81 -4.69 -23.19
C GLN A 52 -1.46 -3.38 -22.74
N ALA A 53 -2.71 -3.10 -23.16
CA ALA A 53 -3.41 -1.85 -22.86
C ALA A 53 -3.51 -1.55 -21.36
N ALA A 54 -3.58 -2.58 -20.51
CA ALA A 54 -3.60 -2.42 -19.05
C ALA A 54 -2.28 -1.90 -18.47
N LEU A 55 -1.17 -1.99 -19.21
CA LEU A 55 0.17 -1.61 -18.74
C LEU A 55 0.64 -0.26 -19.31
N ASN A 56 0.43 -0.05 -20.62
CA ASN A 56 0.92 1.14 -21.33
C ASN A 56 -0.19 2.05 -21.85
N GLY A 57 -1.47 1.64 -21.71
CA GLY A 57 -2.61 2.39 -22.24
C GLY A 57 -2.81 2.29 -23.75
N GLU A 58 -1.94 1.57 -24.47
CA GLU A 58 -2.03 1.41 -25.92
C GLU A 58 -2.80 0.14 -26.29
N SER A 59 -3.87 0.27 -27.09
CA SER A 59 -4.71 -0.84 -27.53
C SER A 59 -4.12 -1.60 -28.72
N LYS A 60 -2.82 -1.48 -29.00
CA LYS A 60 -2.17 -2.24 -30.05
C LYS A 60 -1.72 -3.61 -29.53
N GLU A 61 -2.09 -4.65 -30.26
CA GLU A 61 -1.58 -5.98 -30.01
C GLU A 61 -0.07 -6.04 -30.27
N ALA A 62 0.67 -6.55 -29.29
CA ALA A 62 2.11 -6.73 -29.39
C ALA A 62 2.41 -8.19 -29.75
N HIS A 63 2.99 -8.39 -30.95
CA HIS A 63 3.46 -9.69 -31.38
C HIS A 63 4.76 -10.02 -30.66
N LYS A 64 4.84 -11.19 -30.01
CA LYS A 64 6.01 -11.63 -29.24
C LYS A 64 6.70 -12.79 -29.92
N LEU A 65 8.02 -12.69 -30.01
CA LEU A 65 8.90 -13.64 -30.66
C LEU A 65 9.73 -14.40 -29.64
N ILE A 66 10.16 -15.60 -30.03
CA ILE A 66 11.06 -16.44 -29.22
C ILE A 66 12.35 -15.66 -28.94
N ALA A 67 12.74 -15.61 -27.67
CA ALA A 67 13.96 -14.94 -27.25
C ALA A 67 15.21 -15.72 -27.76
N PRO A 68 16.21 -15.02 -28.33
CA PRO A 68 17.45 -15.67 -28.72
C PRO A 68 18.19 -16.24 -27.49
N PRO A 69 19.04 -17.26 -27.64
CA PRO A 69 19.71 -17.95 -26.54
C PRO A 69 20.60 -17.06 -25.68
N ASP A 70 21.09 -15.98 -26.24
CA ASP A 70 21.94 -14.97 -25.59
C ASP A 70 21.14 -13.76 -25.05
N PHE A 71 19.81 -13.83 -25.10
CA PHE A 71 18.95 -12.76 -24.63
C PHE A 71 19.08 -12.60 -23.11
N THR A 72 19.31 -11.38 -22.68
CA THR A 72 19.31 -11.01 -21.26
C THR A 72 18.19 -10.00 -21.00
N TRP A 73 17.44 -10.20 -19.92
CA TRP A 73 16.31 -9.34 -19.58
C TRP A 73 16.71 -7.85 -19.44
N GLY A 74 17.90 -7.60 -18.90
CA GLY A 74 18.41 -6.24 -18.62
C GLY A 74 17.63 -5.54 -17.48
N ASP A 75 18.31 -4.65 -16.75
CA ASP A 75 17.70 -3.84 -15.70
C ASP A 75 17.49 -2.37 -16.14
N GLY A 76 17.47 -2.13 -17.45
CA GLY A 76 17.30 -0.80 -18.04
C GLY A 76 15.84 -0.31 -18.04
N THR A 77 15.61 0.75 -18.80
CA THR A 77 14.27 1.32 -19.05
C THR A 77 13.29 0.25 -19.50
N ILE A 78 12.10 0.29 -18.95
CA ILE A 78 11.00 -0.63 -19.32
C ILE A 78 10.60 -0.30 -20.76
N ASP A 79 10.82 -1.25 -21.65
CA ASP A 79 10.35 -1.16 -23.03
C ASP A 79 9.25 -2.20 -23.26
N PHE A 80 8.01 -1.76 -23.26
CA PHE A 80 6.85 -2.62 -23.53
C PHE A 80 6.77 -3.08 -24.99
N LEU A 81 7.52 -2.43 -25.90
CA LEU A 81 7.56 -2.77 -27.31
C LEU A 81 8.59 -3.87 -27.62
N ASP A 82 9.43 -4.25 -26.65
CA ASP A 82 10.40 -5.33 -26.82
C ASP A 82 9.68 -6.63 -27.20
N GLU A 83 10.04 -7.18 -28.35
CA GLU A 83 9.38 -8.35 -28.97
C GLU A 83 9.63 -9.64 -28.20
N HIS A 84 10.62 -9.68 -27.31
CA HIS A 84 11.01 -10.88 -26.56
C HIS A 84 10.49 -10.88 -25.12
N LYS A 85 10.03 -9.73 -24.61
CA LYS A 85 9.57 -9.58 -23.23
C LYS A 85 8.06 -9.71 -23.11
N LEU A 86 7.64 -10.58 -22.21
CA LEU A 86 6.25 -10.72 -21.79
C LEU A 86 6.09 -10.10 -20.39
N PHE A 87 5.07 -9.27 -20.22
CA PHE A 87 4.86 -8.53 -18.98
C PHE A 87 3.63 -9.04 -18.24
N ARG A 88 3.76 -9.17 -16.93
CA ARG A 88 2.67 -9.55 -16.04
C ARG A 88 1.46 -8.61 -16.23
N GLY A 89 0.29 -9.21 -16.39
CA GLY A 89 -0.97 -8.48 -16.54
C GLY A 89 -1.42 -8.29 -17.99
N SER A 90 -0.55 -8.56 -18.97
CA SER A 90 -0.95 -8.65 -20.39
C SER A 90 -1.89 -9.82 -20.60
N VAL A 91 -2.73 -9.73 -21.63
CA VAL A 91 -3.66 -10.82 -22.01
C VAL A 91 -3.22 -11.40 -23.35
N VAL A 92 -3.16 -12.73 -23.45
CA VAL A 92 -2.92 -13.43 -24.72
C VAL A 92 -4.17 -13.31 -25.57
N VAL A 93 -4.10 -12.60 -26.70
CA VAL A 93 -5.22 -12.42 -27.62
C VAL A 93 -5.28 -13.55 -28.63
N GLU A 94 -4.11 -13.95 -29.13
CA GLU A 94 -3.98 -14.97 -30.18
C GLU A 94 -2.71 -15.78 -29.97
N GLY A 95 -2.73 -17.05 -30.35
CA GLY A 95 -1.60 -17.95 -30.32
C GLY A 95 -1.48 -18.74 -29.03
N GLN A 96 -0.37 -19.45 -28.91
CA GLN A 96 0.03 -20.24 -27.75
C GLN A 96 1.55 -20.29 -27.65
N GLY A 97 2.07 -20.44 -26.43
CA GLY A 97 3.51 -20.54 -26.24
C GLY A 97 3.90 -20.95 -24.84
N ILE A 98 5.20 -21.16 -24.68
CA ILE A 98 5.84 -21.43 -23.39
C ILE A 98 6.75 -20.26 -23.07
N MET A 99 6.53 -19.63 -21.92
CA MET A 99 7.40 -18.56 -21.43
C MET A 99 8.22 -19.02 -20.23
N GLN A 100 9.43 -18.49 -20.09
CA GLN A 100 10.24 -18.62 -18.88
C GLN A 100 9.97 -17.46 -17.95
N ALA A 101 9.66 -17.76 -16.69
CA ALA A 101 9.53 -16.75 -15.64
C ALA A 101 10.90 -16.13 -15.31
N VAL A 102 11.02 -14.81 -15.38
CA VAL A 102 12.26 -14.06 -15.11
C VAL A 102 12.12 -13.17 -13.89
N LYS A 103 11.01 -12.44 -13.77
CA LYS A 103 10.72 -11.59 -12.60
C LYS A 103 9.34 -11.92 -12.06
N ILE A 104 9.26 -12.12 -10.74
CA ILE A 104 8.04 -12.55 -10.04
C ILE A 104 7.64 -11.58 -8.94
N GLY A 105 6.38 -11.59 -8.53
CA GLY A 105 5.88 -10.81 -7.39
C GLY A 105 6.18 -9.32 -7.50
N ASP A 106 6.77 -8.78 -6.44
CA ASP A 106 7.12 -7.36 -6.33
C ASP A 106 8.30 -6.95 -7.23
N SER A 107 9.12 -7.90 -7.69
CA SER A 107 10.19 -7.66 -8.64
C SER A 107 9.72 -7.55 -10.09
N SER A 108 8.46 -7.95 -10.39
CA SER A 108 7.83 -7.73 -11.68
C SER A 108 7.60 -6.24 -11.93
N ILE A 109 7.52 -5.83 -13.18
CA ILE A 109 7.25 -4.44 -13.56
C ILE A 109 5.92 -3.98 -12.98
N TYR A 110 4.89 -4.82 -13.04
CA TYR A 110 3.60 -4.52 -12.42
C TYR A 110 3.70 -4.36 -10.88
N GLY A 111 4.53 -5.17 -10.22
CA GLY A 111 4.80 -5.07 -8.79
C GLY A 111 5.48 -3.74 -8.44
N GLN A 112 6.50 -3.34 -9.20
CA GLN A 112 7.22 -2.07 -9.03
C GLN A 112 6.30 -0.87 -9.22
N LEU A 113 5.50 -0.82 -10.28
CA LEU A 113 4.50 0.23 -10.52
C LEU A 113 3.49 0.33 -9.37
N THR A 114 3.05 -0.82 -8.84
CA THR A 114 2.11 -0.85 -7.71
C THR A 114 2.76 -0.35 -6.42
N GLN A 115 4.05 -0.61 -6.20
CA GLN A 115 4.79 -0.07 -5.05
C GLN A 115 5.00 1.43 -5.17
N GLU A 116 5.37 1.95 -6.33
CA GLU A 116 5.49 3.39 -6.57
C GLU A 116 4.18 4.12 -6.28
N LEU A 117 3.04 3.57 -6.71
CA LEU A 117 1.73 4.14 -6.42
C LEU A 117 1.38 4.10 -4.91
N LYS A 118 1.82 3.07 -4.18
CA LYS A 118 1.65 3.01 -2.71
C LYS A 118 2.55 3.99 -1.98
N ASP A 119 3.77 4.21 -2.46
CA ASP A 119 4.70 5.18 -1.89
C ASP A 119 4.26 6.63 -2.16
N ASP A 120 3.49 6.88 -3.22
CA ASP A 120 2.86 8.19 -3.49
C ASP A 120 1.65 8.48 -2.57
N GLU A 121 1.14 7.51 -1.81
CA GLU A 121 0.26 7.75 -0.66
C GLU A 121 0.99 8.36 0.56
N ARG A 122 2.17 8.95 0.37
CA ARG A 122 2.79 9.82 1.38
C ARG A 122 1.77 10.89 1.75
N ASP A 123 1.50 10.99 3.06
CA ASP A 123 0.59 12.00 3.61
C ASP A 123 0.79 13.33 2.85
N SER A 124 -0.22 13.76 2.12
CA SER A 124 -0.19 15.04 1.38
C SER A 124 0.39 16.14 2.26
N PRO A 125 1.24 17.05 1.74
CA PRO A 125 1.78 18.17 2.51
C PRO A 125 0.70 18.95 3.25
N LEU A 126 -0.52 19.00 2.70
CA LEU A 126 -1.68 19.58 3.36
C LEU A 126 -2.11 18.77 4.59
N LYS A 127 -2.14 17.43 4.50
CA LYS A 127 -2.50 16.54 5.60
C LYS A 127 -1.49 16.62 6.75
N LEU A 128 -0.20 16.73 6.43
CA LEU A 128 0.85 16.96 7.44
C LEU A 128 0.69 18.31 8.15
N LYS A 129 0.41 19.37 7.40
CA LYS A 129 0.13 20.70 7.99
C LYS A 129 -1.14 20.72 8.83
N LEU A 130 -2.20 20.01 8.40
CA LEU A 130 -3.44 19.87 9.18
C LEU A 130 -3.23 19.06 10.46
N LYS A 131 -2.44 17.99 10.44
CA LYS A 131 -2.04 17.26 11.65
C LYS A 131 -1.28 18.16 12.62
N GLY A 132 -0.35 18.98 12.14
CA GLY A 132 0.38 19.94 12.96
C GLY A 132 -0.54 20.99 13.58
N LEU A 133 -1.45 21.54 12.79
CA LEU A 133 -2.44 22.51 13.28
C LEU A 133 -3.37 21.89 14.34
N ALA A 134 -3.88 20.69 14.10
CA ALA A 134 -4.71 19.97 15.06
C ALA A 134 -3.97 19.72 16.38
N HIS A 135 -2.68 19.37 16.32
CA HIS A 135 -1.85 19.20 17.51
C HIS A 135 -1.72 20.50 18.33
N HIS A 136 -1.45 21.62 17.67
CA HIS A 136 -1.37 22.92 18.35
C HIS A 136 -2.71 23.32 18.96
N ILE A 137 -3.83 23.14 18.24
CA ILE A 137 -5.17 23.44 18.78
C ILE A 137 -5.44 22.61 20.03
N SER A 138 -5.11 21.30 20.00
CA SER A 138 -5.26 20.43 21.17
C SER A 138 -4.41 20.90 22.35
N GLN A 139 -3.16 21.30 22.12
CA GLN A 139 -2.30 21.84 23.18
C GLN A 139 -2.88 23.08 23.81
N PHE A 140 -3.39 24.02 23.00
CA PHE A 140 -4.08 25.22 23.54
C PHE A 140 -5.34 24.85 24.30
N GLY A 141 -6.13 23.88 23.84
CA GLY A 141 -7.30 23.39 24.54
C GLY A 141 -6.94 22.82 25.92
N TYR A 142 -5.96 21.91 25.97
CA TYR A 142 -5.51 21.35 27.25
C TYR A 142 -4.95 22.39 28.21
N ALA A 143 -4.13 23.33 27.73
CA ALA A 143 -3.58 24.39 28.54
C ALA A 143 -4.71 25.30 29.10
N GLY A 144 -5.69 25.63 28.25
CA GLY A 144 -6.86 26.39 28.66
C GLY A 144 -7.70 25.67 29.71
N GLY A 145 -7.96 24.38 29.53
CA GLY A 145 -8.69 23.55 30.49
C GLY A 145 -8.01 23.52 31.87
N VAL A 146 -6.68 23.32 31.89
CA VAL A 146 -5.90 23.33 33.13
C VAL A 146 -5.95 24.70 33.82
N LEU A 147 -5.82 25.81 33.06
CA LEU A 147 -5.91 27.16 33.61
C LEU A 147 -7.28 27.45 34.22
N ILE A 148 -8.36 27.04 33.58
CA ILE A 148 -9.72 27.18 34.07
C ILE A 148 -9.92 26.37 35.35
N ALA A 149 -9.45 25.12 35.36
CA ALA A 149 -9.52 24.28 36.56
C ALA A 149 -8.79 24.90 37.75
N LEU A 150 -7.59 25.42 37.52
CA LEU A 150 -6.84 26.16 38.54
C LEU A 150 -7.55 27.42 39.02
N ALA A 151 -8.10 28.22 38.10
CA ALA A 151 -8.82 29.44 38.42
C ALA A 151 -10.06 29.17 39.29
N VAL A 152 -10.83 28.11 38.95
CA VAL A 152 -11.99 27.66 39.72
C VAL A 152 -11.58 27.22 41.15
N MET A 153 -10.51 26.44 41.27
CA MET A 153 -10.02 25.99 42.58
C MET A 153 -9.53 27.17 43.43
N LEU A 154 -8.76 28.08 42.85
CA LEU A 154 -8.30 29.29 43.54
C LEU A 154 -9.46 30.18 43.99
N HIS A 155 -10.46 30.36 43.12
CA HIS A 155 -11.65 31.13 43.45
C HIS A 155 -12.44 30.53 44.65
N LYS A 156 -12.62 29.20 44.65
CA LYS A 156 -13.27 28.48 45.76
C LYS A 156 -12.46 28.59 47.06
N ALA A 157 -11.13 28.41 46.98
CA ALA A 157 -10.25 28.59 48.13
C ALA A 157 -10.33 30.03 48.71
N TYR A 158 -10.42 31.04 47.84
CA TYR A 158 -10.61 32.44 48.27
C TYR A 158 -11.95 32.65 48.97
N LEU A 159 -13.05 32.11 48.48
CA LEU A 159 -14.38 32.19 49.10
C LEU A 159 -14.45 31.44 50.44
N TYR A 160 -13.64 30.40 50.64
CA TYR A 160 -13.56 29.67 51.90
C TYR A 160 -12.89 30.48 53.01
N GLY A 161 -12.11 31.52 52.64
CA GLY A 161 -11.52 32.48 53.56
C GLY A 161 -10.22 32.06 54.23
N ASP A 162 -9.90 30.77 54.25
CA ASP A 162 -8.64 30.20 54.78
C ASP A 162 -8.10 29.14 53.82
N PHE A 163 -7.03 29.49 53.11
CA PHE A 163 -6.38 28.61 52.14
C PHE A 163 -5.86 27.34 52.79
N GLY A 164 -5.28 27.40 53.99
CA GLY A 164 -4.73 26.26 54.68
C GLY A 164 -5.82 25.27 55.07
N ALA A 165 -6.93 25.76 55.63
CA ALA A 165 -8.07 24.93 55.99
C ALA A 165 -8.80 24.33 54.78
N TYR A 166 -8.86 25.05 53.66
CA TYR A 166 -9.44 24.54 52.41
C TYR A 166 -8.65 23.33 51.88
N PHE A 167 -7.33 23.46 51.76
CA PHE A 167 -6.48 22.36 51.27
C PHE A 167 -6.33 21.20 52.26
N ALA A 168 -6.54 21.43 53.54
CA ALA A 168 -6.57 20.36 54.53
C ALA A 168 -7.88 19.55 54.52
N ASN A 169 -8.97 20.11 53.97
CA ASN A 169 -10.26 19.43 53.89
C ASN A 169 -10.34 18.54 52.66
N THR A 170 -9.83 17.32 52.78
CA THR A 170 -9.72 16.36 51.66
C THR A 170 -11.05 16.04 50.95
N PRO A 171 -12.22 15.86 51.60
CA PRO A 171 -13.48 15.63 50.94
C PRO A 171 -13.95 16.80 50.07
N LEU A 172 -13.80 18.02 50.56
CA LEU A 172 -14.18 19.25 49.87
C LEU A 172 -13.27 19.47 48.66
N LEU A 173 -11.96 19.33 48.86
CA LEU A 173 -10.96 19.46 47.82
C LEU A 173 -11.22 18.46 46.67
N LEU A 174 -11.53 17.20 46.99
CA LEU A 174 -11.79 16.15 45.98
C LEU A 174 -13.05 16.49 45.17
N SER A 175 -14.13 16.92 45.82
CA SER A 175 -15.36 17.35 45.16
C SER A 175 -15.13 18.49 44.21
N ASP A 176 -14.40 19.51 44.66
CA ASP A 176 -14.12 20.72 43.86
C ASP A 176 -13.15 20.42 42.68
N LEU A 177 -12.20 19.52 42.90
CA LEU A 177 -11.29 19.02 41.82
C LEU A 177 -12.08 18.31 40.75
N VAL A 178 -13.00 17.40 41.09
CA VAL A 178 -13.87 16.74 40.15
C VAL A 178 -14.71 17.73 39.35
N GLN A 179 -15.30 18.72 39.99
CA GLN A 179 -16.07 19.75 39.30
C GLN A 179 -15.18 20.60 38.36
N ALA A 180 -13.98 20.98 38.79
CA ALA A 180 -13.04 21.75 37.98
C ALA A 180 -12.59 20.94 36.73
N VAL A 181 -12.33 19.63 36.87
CA VAL A 181 -11.99 18.74 35.77
C VAL A 181 -13.15 18.59 34.78
N ILE A 182 -14.38 18.42 35.30
CA ILE A 182 -15.58 18.35 34.44
C ILE A 182 -15.75 19.63 33.62
N LEU A 183 -15.62 20.78 34.26
CA LEU A 183 -15.67 22.09 33.58
C LEU A 183 -14.55 22.24 32.55
N GLY A 184 -13.34 21.81 32.85
CA GLY A 184 -12.21 21.83 31.91
C GLY A 184 -12.47 20.94 30.68
N ILE A 185 -13.07 19.76 30.86
CA ILE A 185 -13.42 18.84 29.76
C ILE A 185 -14.54 19.42 28.88
N ILE A 186 -15.54 20.11 29.45
CA ILE A 186 -16.65 20.66 28.67
C ILE A 186 -16.19 21.81 27.74
N ILE A 187 -15.09 22.48 28.10
CA ILE A 187 -14.58 23.65 27.34
C ILE A 187 -13.56 23.26 26.28
N ILE A 188 -12.94 22.06 26.39
CA ILE A 188 -12.00 21.51 25.40
C ILE A 188 -12.77 20.88 24.22
#